data_164de635ee1a19b33935e4b44b4955ae
#
_entry.id   164de635ee1a19b33935e4b44b4955ae
#
_cell.length_a   1.000
_cell.length_b   1.000
_cell.length_c   1.000
_cell.angle_alpha   90.00
_cell.angle_beta   90.00
_cell.angle_gamma   90.00
#
_symmetry.space_group_name_H-M   'P 1'
#
loop_
_entity.id
_entity.type
_entity.pdbx_description
1 polymer ?
#
loop_
_entity_poly.entity_id
_entity_poly.type
_entity_poly.pdbx_seq_one_letter_code
_entity_poly.pdbx_strand_id
1 'polypeptide(L)'
;MIKPVSLLLLAAVLCGSCGSRTGRTAATSCDEPSARPSEYVSTLVGTHSDFTLSTGNTYPAVALPWGMNFWTPQTGEMGSGWAYTYGSHTIRGLKQTHQPSPWINDYGQFSIMPIRGRDKVDEESRQSWFSHQSEEARPYYYSVYLADHDIKAEIAPTERAAIMRFTFPESDESGVVIDAFDHGSYIRVMHDKRTVVGYTTR
;
A
#
# COMPACT_ATOMS: atom_id res chain seq x y z
N MET A 1 46.60 4.87 -60.73
CA MET A 1 48.04 4.51 -60.56
C MET A 1 48.27 3.99 -59.19
N ILE A 2 48.91 2.84 -59.17
CA ILE A 2 49.59 2.12 -58.10
C ILE A 2 48.72 1.27 -57.16
N LYS A 3 48.86 0.00 -57.44
CA LYS A 3 48.48 -1.26 -56.73
C LYS A 3 49.57 -1.55 -55.68
N PRO A 4 49.56 -2.74 -55.11
CA PRO A 4 49.02 -3.29 -53.84
C PRO A 4 50.18 -3.76 -52.95
N VAL A 5 49.85 -4.37 -51.79
CA VAL A 5 50.69 -5.51 -51.27
C VAL A 5 49.84 -6.31 -50.27
N SER A 6 49.61 -7.55 -50.63
CA SER A 6 49.25 -8.67 -49.79
C SER A 6 50.41 -9.06 -48.87
N LEU A 7 50.13 -9.45 -47.66
CA LEU A 7 51.05 -10.35 -46.94
C LEU A 7 50.24 -11.36 -46.09
N LEU A 8 50.32 -12.60 -46.54
CA LEU A 8 49.96 -13.81 -45.84
C LEU A 8 51.10 -14.18 -44.85
N LEU A 9 50.79 -14.68 -43.70
CA LEU A 9 51.64 -15.58 -42.89
C LEU A 9 50.76 -16.20 -41.84
N LEU A 10 50.40 -17.42 -41.96
CA LEU A 10 51.02 -18.71 -41.65
C LEU A 10 50.84 -19.15 -40.21
N ALA A 11 50.16 -20.27 -40.09
CA ALA A 11 49.82 -21.01 -38.88
C ALA A 11 51.04 -21.51 -38.10
N ALA A 12 50.84 -21.61 -36.80
CA ALA A 12 51.57 -22.56 -35.98
C ALA A 12 50.65 -23.20 -34.96
N VAL A 13 50.36 -24.44 -35.18
CA VAL A 13 49.77 -25.38 -34.23
C VAL A 13 50.87 -25.85 -33.31
N LEU A 14 50.69 -25.68 -32.02
CA LEU A 14 51.46 -26.39 -31.00
C LEU A 14 50.51 -27.05 -30.02
N CYS A 15 50.41 -28.38 -30.17
CA CYS A 15 49.88 -29.26 -29.14
C CYS A 15 50.83 -29.28 -27.94
N GLY A 16 50.32 -29.01 -26.79
CA GLY A 16 51.00 -29.13 -25.49
C GLY A 16 50.05 -29.77 -24.47
N SER A 17 50.44 -30.97 -24.11
CA SER A 17 49.80 -31.98 -23.30
C SER A 17 49.34 -31.57 -21.87
N CYS A 18 48.33 -32.31 -21.45
CA CYS A 18 47.93 -32.75 -20.11
C CYS A 18 48.62 -32.13 -18.89
N GLY A 19 47.83 -31.43 -18.11
CA GLY A 19 48.08 -31.17 -16.72
C GLY A 19 46.77 -31.12 -15.97
N SER A 20 46.40 -32.24 -15.31
CA SER A 20 45.29 -32.31 -14.38
C SER A 20 45.52 -31.32 -13.23
N ARG A 21 44.78 -30.21 -13.23
CA ARG A 21 44.55 -29.41 -12.04
C ARG A 21 43.09 -29.42 -11.75
N THR A 22 42.71 -30.15 -10.73
CA THR A 22 41.45 -30.01 -10.04
C THR A 22 41.33 -28.60 -9.46
N GLY A 23 40.94 -27.68 -10.31
CA GLY A 23 40.52 -26.36 -9.91
C GLY A 23 39.06 -26.48 -9.47
N ARG A 24 38.82 -26.48 -8.19
CA ARG A 24 37.52 -26.24 -7.59
C ARG A 24 37.12 -24.83 -8.06
N THR A 25 36.32 -24.76 -9.10
CA THR A 25 35.58 -23.53 -9.43
C THR A 25 34.66 -23.28 -8.26
N ALA A 26 35.01 -22.32 -7.44
CA ALA A 26 34.07 -21.70 -6.53
C ALA A 26 32.90 -21.20 -7.41
N ALA A 27 31.77 -21.86 -7.34
CA ALA A 27 30.54 -21.31 -7.81
C ALA A 27 30.33 -20.02 -7.01
N THR A 28 30.54 -18.89 -7.66
CA THR A 28 30.06 -17.62 -7.16
C THR A 28 28.56 -17.74 -7.17
N SER A 29 27.96 -18.09 -6.03
CA SER A 29 26.53 -17.94 -5.82
C SER A 29 26.28 -16.45 -5.93
N CYS A 30 25.77 -16.01 -7.05
CA CYS A 30 25.02 -14.79 -7.12
C CYS A 30 23.78 -15.01 -6.27
N ASP A 31 23.85 -14.77 -4.98
CA ASP A 31 22.69 -14.53 -4.16
C ASP A 31 22.10 -13.18 -4.63
N GLU A 32 21.44 -13.22 -5.78
CA GLU A 32 20.38 -12.27 -6.06
C GLU A 32 19.39 -12.42 -4.90
N PRO A 33 19.06 -11.35 -4.18
CA PRO A 33 18.02 -11.42 -3.17
C PRO A 33 16.76 -11.93 -3.87
N SER A 34 16.38 -13.16 -3.58
CA SER A 34 15.18 -13.78 -4.15
C SER A 34 14.00 -12.88 -3.81
N ALA A 35 13.55 -12.09 -4.79
CA ALA A 35 12.41 -11.20 -4.62
C ALA A 35 11.22 -12.05 -4.18
N ARG A 36 10.60 -11.66 -3.09
CA ARG A 36 9.45 -12.40 -2.54
C ARG A 36 8.30 -12.29 -3.53
N PRO A 37 7.58 -13.37 -3.86
CA PRO A 37 6.45 -13.30 -4.80
C PRO A 37 5.43 -12.21 -4.46
N SER A 38 5.22 -11.91 -3.17
CA SER A 38 4.34 -10.84 -2.72
C SER A 38 4.78 -9.43 -3.12
N GLU A 39 6.03 -9.23 -3.51
CA GLU A 39 6.54 -7.94 -3.99
C GLU A 39 6.07 -7.62 -5.41
N TYR A 40 5.67 -8.64 -6.16
CA TYR A 40 5.10 -8.48 -7.51
C TYR A 40 3.59 -8.26 -7.50
N VAL A 41 2.94 -8.34 -6.35
CA VAL A 41 1.49 -8.12 -6.24
C VAL A 41 1.21 -6.64 -6.01
N SER A 42 0.49 -6.03 -6.95
CA SER A 42 -0.05 -4.68 -6.79
C SER A 42 -1.52 -4.76 -6.42
N THR A 43 -1.89 -4.24 -5.26
CA THR A 43 -3.29 -4.14 -4.83
C THR A 43 -4.03 -2.98 -5.48
N LEU A 44 -3.34 -2.15 -6.26
CA LEU A 44 -3.94 -1.05 -7.04
C LEU A 44 -4.58 -1.52 -8.35
N VAL A 45 -4.35 -2.76 -8.77
CA VAL A 45 -4.96 -3.32 -9.98
C VAL A 45 -6.48 -3.36 -9.84
N GLY A 46 -7.20 -2.78 -10.82
CA GLY A 46 -8.67 -2.73 -10.82
C GLY A 46 -9.28 -1.62 -9.97
N THR A 47 -8.48 -0.70 -9.43
CA THR A 47 -8.96 0.38 -8.55
C THR A 47 -9.31 1.68 -9.29
N HIS A 48 -9.08 1.75 -10.61
CA HIS A 48 -9.46 2.90 -11.43
C HIS A 48 -10.88 2.74 -11.97
N SER A 49 -11.84 2.73 -11.08
CA SER A 49 -13.27 2.59 -11.40
C SER A 49 -14.05 3.76 -10.81
N ASP A 50 -15.14 4.10 -11.47
CA ASP A 50 -16.13 5.06 -11.00
C ASP A 50 -17.55 4.52 -11.24
N PHE A 51 -18.59 5.31 -10.93
CA PHE A 51 -19.99 4.90 -11.14
C PHE A 51 -20.40 4.78 -12.61
N THR A 52 -19.62 5.34 -13.53
CA THR A 52 -19.92 5.34 -14.96
C THR A 52 -19.16 4.28 -15.73
N LEU A 53 -17.99 3.93 -15.25
CA LEU A 53 -17.08 2.98 -15.90
C LEU A 53 -16.43 2.06 -14.87
N SER A 54 -16.69 0.78 -15.01
CA SER A 54 -16.07 -0.26 -14.21
C SER A 54 -14.82 -0.82 -14.92
N THR A 55 -13.67 -0.67 -14.27
CA THR A 55 -12.39 -1.23 -14.73
C THR A 55 -11.81 -2.25 -13.75
N GLY A 56 -12.66 -2.83 -12.90
CA GLY A 56 -12.28 -3.83 -11.90
C GLY A 56 -13.12 -3.77 -10.62
N ASN A 57 -13.58 -2.60 -10.21
CA ASN A 57 -14.40 -2.39 -9.00
C ASN A 57 -13.75 -2.92 -7.73
N THR A 58 -12.45 -2.69 -7.58
CA THR A 58 -11.70 -3.09 -6.40
C THR A 58 -11.13 -1.88 -5.69
N TYR A 59 -10.65 -2.08 -4.49
CA TYR A 59 -9.86 -1.11 -3.75
C TYR A 59 -8.53 -1.76 -3.32
N PRO A 60 -7.49 -1.00 -2.96
CA PRO A 60 -6.21 -1.56 -2.53
C PRO A 60 -6.36 -2.24 -1.17
N ALA A 61 -6.83 -3.48 -1.19
CA ALA A 61 -7.09 -4.25 0.01
C ALA A 61 -5.79 -4.59 0.75
N VAL A 62 -5.74 -4.21 2.03
CA VAL A 62 -4.66 -4.54 2.96
C VAL A 62 -5.20 -5.57 3.93
N ALA A 63 -4.82 -6.83 3.74
CA ALA A 63 -5.33 -7.96 4.51
C ALA A 63 -4.36 -9.14 4.44
N LEU A 64 -4.36 -9.98 5.47
CA LEU A 64 -3.68 -11.28 5.40
C LEU A 64 -4.55 -12.28 4.61
N PRO A 65 -3.93 -13.30 3.99
CA PRO A 65 -4.67 -14.42 3.42
C PRO A 65 -5.60 -15.02 4.47
N TRP A 66 -6.88 -15.20 4.10
CA TRP A 66 -7.93 -15.73 5.00
C TRP A 66 -8.24 -14.83 6.21
N GLY A 67 -7.77 -13.58 6.18
CA GLY A 67 -8.10 -12.60 7.21
C GLY A 67 -9.61 -12.28 7.26
N MET A 68 -10.09 -11.94 8.45
CA MET A 68 -11.49 -11.58 8.69
C MET A 68 -11.73 -10.08 8.62
N ASN A 69 -10.71 -9.30 8.35
CA ASN A 69 -10.82 -7.87 8.14
C ASN A 69 -9.90 -7.42 7.00
N PHE A 70 -10.36 -6.41 6.29
CA PHE A 70 -9.63 -5.74 5.23
C PHE A 70 -9.57 -4.25 5.55
N TRP A 71 -8.50 -3.61 5.13
CA TRP A 71 -8.35 -2.17 5.26
C TRP A 71 -8.08 -1.56 3.90
N THR A 72 -8.51 -0.33 3.72
CA THR A 72 -8.29 0.42 2.48
C THR A 72 -8.20 1.91 2.78
N PRO A 73 -7.37 2.68 2.04
CA PRO A 73 -7.55 4.12 2.03
C PRO A 73 -8.94 4.47 1.51
N GLN A 74 -9.51 5.53 2.04
CA GLN A 74 -10.83 6.04 1.66
C GLN A 74 -10.65 7.34 0.87
N THR A 75 -11.03 7.33 -0.41
CA THR A 75 -11.10 8.53 -1.25
C THR A 75 -12.52 9.02 -1.47
N GLY A 76 -13.51 8.13 -1.35
CA GLY A 76 -14.94 8.42 -1.40
C GLY A 76 -15.53 8.85 -0.06
N GLU A 77 -16.81 9.17 -0.05
CA GLU A 77 -17.55 9.52 1.16
C GLU A 77 -17.85 8.30 2.02
N MET A 78 -18.10 8.52 3.32
CA MET A 78 -18.56 7.49 4.23
C MET A 78 -19.86 6.89 3.71
N GLY A 79 -19.97 5.56 3.70
CA GLY A 79 -21.10 4.85 3.14
C GLY A 79 -21.07 4.66 1.62
N SER A 80 -20.13 5.27 0.91
CA SER A 80 -19.91 4.97 -0.51
C SER A 80 -19.32 3.56 -0.69
N GLY A 81 -19.92 2.78 -1.59
CA GLY A 81 -19.37 1.50 -2.00
C GLY A 81 -18.02 1.63 -2.72
N TRP A 82 -17.76 2.77 -3.36
CA TRP A 82 -16.48 3.10 -3.95
C TRP A 82 -15.55 3.69 -2.89
N ALA A 83 -14.98 2.82 -2.07
CA ALA A 83 -14.10 3.24 -0.99
C ALA A 83 -12.86 3.97 -1.51
N TYR A 84 -12.32 3.53 -2.65
CA TYR A 84 -11.11 4.09 -3.26
C TYR A 84 -11.24 4.13 -4.77
N THR A 85 -10.76 5.22 -5.37
CA THR A 85 -10.59 5.38 -6.81
C THR A 85 -9.19 5.89 -7.12
N TYR A 86 -8.45 5.18 -7.96
CA TYR A 86 -7.06 5.53 -8.30
C TYR A 86 -6.90 6.94 -8.90
N GLY A 87 -7.90 7.44 -9.60
CA GLY A 87 -7.88 8.81 -10.13
C GLY A 87 -8.05 9.91 -9.09
N SER A 88 -8.34 9.58 -7.83
CA SER A 88 -8.44 10.56 -6.76
C SER A 88 -7.06 10.89 -6.17
N HIS A 89 -6.91 12.13 -5.74
CA HIS A 89 -5.71 12.61 -5.06
C HIS A 89 -6.00 13.09 -3.64
N THR A 90 -7.14 12.71 -3.06
CA THR A 90 -7.50 13.04 -1.69
C THR A 90 -7.88 11.79 -0.91
N ILE A 91 -7.37 11.66 0.31
CA ILE A 91 -7.72 10.62 1.27
C ILE A 91 -8.48 11.25 2.43
N ARG A 92 -9.59 10.61 2.83
CA ARG A 92 -10.47 11.04 3.93
C ARG A 92 -10.33 10.15 5.16
N GLY A 93 -9.61 9.04 5.07
CA GLY A 93 -9.33 8.10 6.14
C GLY A 93 -8.80 6.75 5.67
N LEU A 94 -8.56 5.89 6.64
CA LEU A 94 -8.29 4.47 6.47
C LEU A 94 -9.52 3.71 6.92
N LYS A 95 -10.20 3.05 5.99
CA LYS A 95 -11.52 2.43 6.18
C LYS A 95 -11.38 0.94 6.46
N GLN A 96 -12.03 0.48 7.52
CA GLN A 96 -12.16 -0.95 7.79
C GLN A 96 -13.30 -1.53 6.97
N THR A 97 -13.06 -2.65 6.33
CA THR A 97 -14.01 -3.37 5.49
C THR A 97 -13.79 -4.87 5.61
N HIS A 98 -14.53 -5.70 4.89
CA HIS A 98 -14.44 -7.16 4.99
C HIS A 98 -14.35 -7.88 3.65
N GLN A 99 -14.42 -7.16 2.53
CA GLN A 99 -14.21 -7.74 1.20
C GLN A 99 -13.78 -6.70 0.16
N PRO A 100 -13.09 -7.11 -0.90
CA PRO A 100 -12.49 -6.18 -1.86
C PRO A 100 -13.42 -5.75 -3.01
N SER A 101 -14.74 -5.81 -2.87
CA SER A 101 -15.68 -5.38 -3.90
C SER A 101 -16.72 -4.40 -3.37
N PRO A 102 -16.99 -3.29 -4.06
CA PRO A 102 -17.88 -2.25 -3.60
C PRO A 102 -19.37 -2.45 -3.96
N TRP A 103 -19.76 -3.61 -4.49
CA TRP A 103 -21.07 -3.77 -5.14
C TRP A 103 -22.30 -3.61 -4.25
N ILE A 104 -22.24 -3.96 -2.98
CA ILE A 104 -23.42 -3.99 -2.11
C ILE A 104 -23.52 -2.77 -1.19
N ASN A 105 -22.43 -1.99 -1.10
CA ASN A 105 -22.39 -0.78 -0.27
C ASN A 105 -22.58 -1.04 1.25
N ASP A 106 -22.28 -2.25 1.69
CA ASP A 106 -22.33 -2.65 3.11
C ASP A 106 -20.92 -2.77 3.73
N TYR A 107 -19.91 -2.23 3.05
CA TYR A 107 -18.53 -2.32 3.40
C TYR A 107 -18.02 -1.06 4.09
N GLY A 108 -17.20 -1.25 5.10
CA GLY A 108 -16.59 -0.17 5.81
C GLY A 108 -17.46 0.37 6.92
N GLN A 109 -17.26 -0.20 8.09
CA GLN A 109 -18.03 0.10 9.29
C GLN A 109 -17.57 1.40 9.96
N PHE A 110 -16.32 1.75 9.79
CA PHE A 110 -15.73 2.98 10.32
C PHE A 110 -14.45 3.33 9.57
N SER A 111 -14.02 4.55 9.75
CA SER A 111 -12.78 5.10 9.18
C SER A 111 -11.92 5.73 10.27
N ILE A 112 -10.63 5.68 10.10
CA ILE A 112 -9.65 6.31 11.00
C ILE A 112 -8.81 7.28 10.18
N MET A 113 -8.74 8.55 10.62
CA MET A 113 -7.95 9.57 9.95
C MET A 113 -7.06 10.30 10.95
N PRO A 114 -5.74 10.25 10.79
CA PRO A 114 -4.86 11.14 11.52
C PRO A 114 -4.94 12.55 10.94
N ILE A 115 -5.04 13.55 11.80
CA ILE A 115 -5.23 14.94 11.43
C ILE A 115 -4.27 15.87 12.18
N ARG A 116 -4.02 17.04 11.59
CA ARG A 116 -3.45 18.21 12.25
C ARG A 116 -4.45 19.35 12.12
N GLY A 117 -4.94 19.82 13.26
CA GLY A 117 -6.05 20.79 13.38
C GLY A 117 -7.24 20.18 14.11
N ARG A 118 -7.65 20.78 15.23
CA ARG A 118 -8.70 20.24 16.12
C ARG A 118 -10.11 20.37 15.56
N ASP A 119 -10.30 21.23 14.59
CA ASP A 119 -11.56 21.54 13.92
C ASP A 119 -11.82 20.67 12.68
N LYS A 120 -10.80 19.93 12.23
CA LYS A 120 -10.89 19.10 11.02
C LYS A 120 -11.47 17.72 11.29
N VAL A 121 -12.72 17.65 11.68
CA VAL A 121 -13.36 16.37 12.10
C VAL A 121 -14.33 15.80 11.06
N ASP A 122 -14.97 16.64 10.25
CA ASP A 122 -15.84 16.18 9.18
C ASP A 122 -15.06 15.67 7.96
N GLU A 123 -15.70 14.89 7.10
CA GLU A 123 -15.03 14.22 5.95
C GLU A 123 -14.37 15.18 4.98
N GLU A 124 -14.94 16.35 4.78
CA GLU A 124 -14.42 17.33 3.84
C GLU A 124 -13.23 18.09 4.42
N SER A 125 -13.32 18.53 5.67
CA SER A 125 -12.26 19.30 6.33
C SER A 125 -11.05 18.45 6.71
N ARG A 126 -11.24 17.15 7.00
CA ARG A 126 -10.14 16.23 7.36
C ARG A 126 -9.42 15.63 6.19
N GLN A 127 -9.97 15.71 4.97
CA GLN A 127 -9.31 15.12 3.79
C GLN A 127 -7.92 15.72 3.58
N SER A 128 -7.04 14.91 3.01
CA SER A 128 -5.68 15.34 2.70
C SER A 128 -5.31 14.95 1.29
N TRP A 129 -4.65 15.86 0.61
CA TRP A 129 -4.02 15.55 -0.67
C TRP A 129 -2.91 14.52 -0.48
N PHE A 130 -2.76 13.63 -1.44
CA PHE A 130 -1.66 12.67 -1.53
C PHE A 130 -1.19 12.47 -2.97
N SER A 131 0.04 11.95 -3.10
CA SER A 131 0.59 11.54 -4.38
C SER A 131 0.77 10.03 -4.40
N HIS A 132 0.42 9.38 -5.50
CA HIS A 132 0.71 7.96 -5.72
C HIS A 132 2.20 7.63 -5.69
N GLN A 133 3.09 8.62 -5.87
CA GLN A 133 4.54 8.43 -5.68
C GLN A 133 4.93 8.23 -4.22
N SER A 134 4.10 8.68 -3.28
CA SER A 134 4.27 8.51 -1.84
C SER A 134 3.34 7.44 -1.26
N GLU A 135 2.62 6.73 -2.12
CA GLU A 135 1.71 5.64 -1.76
C GLU A 135 2.41 4.29 -1.98
N GLU A 136 2.45 3.48 -0.97
CA GLU A 136 2.87 2.09 -1.06
C GLU A 136 1.70 1.18 -0.72
N ALA A 137 1.23 0.43 -1.72
CA ALA A 137 0.09 -0.47 -1.58
C ALA A 137 0.55 -1.93 -1.80
N ARG A 138 0.65 -2.69 -0.73
CA ARG A 138 0.97 -4.12 -0.70
C ARG A 138 -0.15 -4.90 -0.04
N PRO A 139 -0.32 -6.17 -0.30
CA PRO A 139 -1.35 -6.96 0.39
C PRO A 139 -1.26 -6.91 1.91
N TYR A 140 -0.06 -6.86 2.44
CA TYR A 140 0.25 -6.94 3.87
C TYR A 140 0.67 -5.60 4.49
N TYR A 141 0.72 -4.52 3.71
CA TYR A 141 1.18 -3.21 4.17
C TYR A 141 0.68 -2.10 3.27
N TYR A 142 0.26 -1.01 3.87
CA TYR A 142 -0.06 0.22 3.16
C TYR A 142 0.60 1.40 3.85
N SER A 143 1.12 2.33 3.07
CA SER A 143 1.56 3.62 3.60
C SER A 143 1.28 4.74 2.62
N VAL A 144 1.05 5.92 3.15
CA VAL A 144 0.83 7.15 2.38
C VAL A 144 1.28 8.37 3.17
N TYR A 145 1.73 9.40 2.46
CA TYR A 145 1.97 10.72 3.03
C TYR A 145 0.79 11.64 2.78
N LEU A 146 0.20 12.14 3.87
CA LEU A 146 -0.94 13.04 3.90
C LEU A 146 -0.42 14.48 3.93
N ALA A 147 -0.37 15.12 2.77
CA ALA A 147 0.37 16.37 2.58
C ALA A 147 -0.22 17.55 3.34
N ASP A 148 -1.56 17.66 3.43
CA ASP A 148 -2.21 18.78 4.11
C ASP A 148 -2.08 18.72 5.64
N HIS A 149 -1.76 17.54 6.16
CA HIS A 149 -1.53 17.32 7.58
C HIS A 149 -0.05 17.13 7.93
N ASP A 150 0.83 16.92 6.93
CA ASP A 150 2.23 16.58 7.13
C ASP A 150 2.41 15.30 7.98
N ILE A 151 1.62 14.27 7.64
CA ILE A 151 1.58 13.02 8.39
C ILE A 151 1.88 11.84 7.48
N LYS A 152 2.79 10.96 7.91
CA LYS A 152 2.92 9.63 7.32
C LYS A 152 1.97 8.67 8.04
N ALA A 153 1.05 8.07 7.30
CA ALA A 153 0.14 7.04 7.79
C ALA A 153 0.58 5.67 7.27
N GLU A 154 0.62 4.67 8.15
CA GLU A 154 1.03 3.31 7.84
C GLU A 154 0.06 2.33 8.49
N ILE A 155 -0.22 1.22 7.80
CA ILE A 155 -1.08 0.14 8.31
C ILE A 155 -0.53 -1.23 7.92
N ALA A 156 -0.53 -2.14 8.87
CA ALA A 156 -0.24 -3.55 8.68
C ALA A 156 -1.34 -4.40 9.32
N PRO A 157 -1.99 -5.30 8.57
CA PRO A 157 -3.09 -6.10 9.07
C PRO A 157 -2.61 -7.33 9.83
N THR A 158 -3.49 -7.85 10.67
CA THR A 158 -3.45 -9.22 11.17
C THR A 158 -4.72 -9.95 10.71
N GLU A 159 -4.95 -11.17 11.14
CA GLU A 159 -6.16 -11.90 10.76
C GLU A 159 -7.46 -11.19 11.18
N ARG A 160 -7.47 -10.46 12.29
CA ARG A 160 -8.67 -9.85 12.90
C ARG A 160 -8.49 -8.42 13.36
N ALA A 161 -7.30 -7.85 13.17
CA ALA A 161 -6.96 -6.52 13.63
C ALA A 161 -5.97 -5.86 12.68
N ALA A 162 -5.55 -4.65 12.98
CA ALA A 162 -4.45 -3.99 12.30
C ALA A 162 -3.61 -3.19 13.29
N ILE A 163 -2.35 -3.01 12.95
CA ILE A 163 -1.48 -2.04 13.60
C ILE A 163 -1.41 -0.83 12.68
N MET A 164 -1.66 0.34 13.23
CA MET A 164 -1.50 1.61 12.54
C MET A 164 -0.40 2.42 13.21
N ARG A 165 0.42 3.07 12.39
CA ARG A 165 1.42 4.02 12.84
C ARG A 165 1.23 5.34 12.12
N PHE A 166 1.06 6.41 12.89
CA PHE A 166 0.97 7.76 12.38
C PHE A 166 2.17 8.56 12.87
N THR A 167 2.96 9.07 11.94
CA THR A 167 4.10 9.93 12.24
C THR A 167 3.66 11.36 12.04
N PHE A 168 3.47 12.07 13.13
CA PHE A 168 3.06 13.47 13.14
C PHE A 168 4.27 14.40 13.15
N PRO A 169 4.16 15.61 12.57
CA PRO A 169 5.08 16.69 12.86
C PRO A 169 4.91 17.15 14.33
N GLU A 170 5.86 17.90 14.81
CA GLU A 170 5.72 18.53 16.13
C GLU A 170 4.56 19.53 16.12
N SER A 171 3.51 19.25 16.88
CA SER A 171 2.29 20.05 16.92
C SER A 171 1.42 19.71 18.12
N ASP A 172 0.85 20.73 18.76
CA ASP A 172 -0.16 20.58 19.83
C ASP A 172 -1.56 20.25 19.30
N GLU A 173 -1.74 20.25 17.98
CA GLU A 173 -3.02 20.02 17.31
C GLU A 173 -3.11 18.65 16.63
N SER A 174 -2.19 17.75 16.95
CA SER A 174 -2.20 16.37 16.44
C SER A 174 -3.36 15.58 17.03
N GLY A 175 -4.09 14.87 16.19
CA GLY A 175 -5.25 14.09 16.60
C GLY A 175 -5.53 12.92 15.69
N VAL A 176 -6.46 12.08 16.12
CA VAL A 176 -6.99 10.97 15.30
C VAL A 176 -8.50 11.04 15.37
N VAL A 177 -9.14 11.12 14.20
CA VAL A 177 -10.59 11.00 14.07
C VAL A 177 -10.94 9.53 13.88
N ILE A 178 -11.89 9.04 14.66
CA ILE A 178 -12.55 7.75 14.44
C ILE A 178 -13.97 8.08 14.02
N ASP A 179 -14.28 7.82 12.76
CA ASP A 179 -15.56 8.13 12.15
C ASP A 179 -16.32 6.84 11.86
N ALA A 180 -17.53 6.77 12.37
CA ALA A 180 -18.46 5.67 12.17
C ALA A 180 -19.77 6.22 11.59
N PHE A 181 -20.69 5.36 11.16
CA PHE A 181 -21.96 5.81 10.63
C PHE A 181 -22.76 6.63 11.64
N ASP A 182 -23.41 7.70 11.17
CA ASP A 182 -24.19 8.63 11.99
C ASP A 182 -25.32 7.97 12.79
N HIS A 183 -25.85 6.87 12.28
CA HIS A 183 -26.94 6.14 12.91
C HIS A 183 -26.51 4.72 13.29
N GLY A 184 -26.89 4.31 14.49
CA GLY A 184 -26.60 2.97 14.98
C GLY A 184 -25.16 2.75 15.42
N SER A 185 -24.40 3.80 15.63
CA SER A 185 -23.01 3.74 16.11
C SER A 185 -22.88 4.26 17.53
N TYR A 186 -21.92 3.69 18.26
CA TYR A 186 -21.58 4.11 19.61
C TYR A 186 -20.07 4.08 19.79
N ILE A 187 -19.52 5.14 20.37
CA ILE A 187 -18.10 5.23 20.70
C ILE A 187 -17.93 5.67 22.15
N ARG A 188 -17.04 5.02 22.88
CA ARG A 188 -16.64 5.36 24.26
C ARG A 188 -15.14 5.39 24.40
N VAL A 189 -14.63 6.50 24.92
CA VAL A 189 -13.21 6.64 25.27
C VAL A 189 -12.99 6.24 26.73
N MET A 190 -12.08 5.32 26.97
CA MET A 190 -11.67 4.82 28.30
C MET A 190 -10.24 5.29 28.57
N HIS A 191 -10.10 6.47 29.17
CA HIS A 191 -8.81 7.13 29.37
C HIS A 191 -7.86 6.32 30.27
N ASP A 192 -8.39 5.69 31.31
CA ASP A 192 -7.65 4.84 32.25
C ASP A 192 -7.02 3.62 31.56
N LYS A 193 -7.66 3.12 30.51
CA LYS A 193 -7.21 1.95 29.72
C LYS A 193 -6.52 2.34 28.42
N ARG A 194 -6.45 3.62 28.07
CA ARG A 194 -5.98 4.11 26.75
C ARG A 194 -6.67 3.37 25.61
N THR A 195 -7.97 3.18 25.71
CA THR A 195 -8.75 2.34 24.81
C THR A 195 -9.97 3.12 24.34
N VAL A 196 -10.29 2.97 23.08
CA VAL A 196 -11.57 3.37 22.51
C VAL A 196 -12.34 2.09 22.18
N VAL A 197 -13.59 2.02 22.61
CA VAL A 197 -14.50 0.91 22.29
C VAL A 197 -15.72 1.45 21.59
N GLY A 198 -16.27 0.66 20.69
CA GLY A 198 -17.45 1.07 19.96
C GLY A 198 -18.10 -0.11 19.24
N TYR A 199 -19.24 0.16 18.68
CA TYR A 199 -19.95 -0.74 17.76
C TYR A 199 -20.72 0.08 16.73
N THR A 200 -21.02 -0.54 15.63
CA THR A 200 -21.96 -0.06 14.62
C THR A 200 -23.00 -1.15 14.35
N THR A 201 -24.22 -0.74 14.06
CA THR A 201 -25.36 -1.65 13.77
C THR A 201 -25.73 -1.68 12.29
N ARG A 202 -24.95 -1.01 11.46
CA ARG A 202 -25.13 -1.01 10.02
C ARG A 202 -24.42 -2.18 9.34
#